data_4937b53bd2f25bd5c2570c2308938ba7
#
_entry.id   4937b53bd2f25bd5c2570c2308938ba7
#
_cell.length_a   1.000
_cell.length_b   1.000
_cell.length_c   1.000
_cell.angle_alpha   90.00
_cell.angle_beta   90.00
_cell.angle_gamma   90.00
#
_symmetry.space_group_name_H-M   'P 1'
#
loop_
_entity.id
_entity.type
_entity.pdbx_description
1 polymer ?
#
loop_
_entity_poly.entity_id
_entity_poly.type
_entity_poly.pdbx_seq_one_letter_code
_entity_poly.pdbx_strand_id
1 'polypeptide(L)'
;PVAMDEWPTIITVAISTSYFDRLGFIGNDPEYRVAYNMRTYVWVRTEGSEETTLMRDRLSAVLRSSLLDYPSMKAVDPRQTFKAEIEQTSLSEEYSDLTLLKGDRVLAGAYLGYTIYMNEVVSRADIGTLEEIDLVTNVSGRGVGLVE
;
A
#
# COMPACT_ATOMS: atom_id res chain seq x y z
N PRO A 1 11.73 2.11 -10.99
CA PRO A 1 12.45 3.34 -10.70
C PRO A 1 11.59 4.52 -11.12
N VAL A 2 11.25 5.39 -10.14
CA VAL A 2 10.53 6.63 -10.40
C VAL A 2 11.49 7.52 -11.20
N ALA A 3 11.03 8.06 -12.33
CA ALA A 3 11.85 8.95 -13.13
C ALA A 3 12.28 10.15 -12.28
N MET A 4 13.54 10.56 -12.38
CA MET A 4 14.13 11.59 -11.51
C MET A 4 13.49 12.98 -11.66
N ASP A 5 12.60 13.17 -12.60
CA ASP A 5 11.99 14.47 -12.93
C ASP A 5 10.53 14.62 -12.48
N GLU A 6 9.95 13.56 -11.89
CA GLU A 6 8.55 13.54 -11.42
C GLU A 6 8.47 13.75 -9.89
N TRP A 7 8.67 14.99 -9.46
CA TRP A 7 8.52 15.39 -8.06
C TRP A 7 7.46 16.47 -7.90
N PRO A 8 6.65 16.44 -6.82
CA PRO A 8 6.59 15.48 -5.71
C PRO A 8 6.03 14.11 -6.12
N THR A 9 6.40 13.06 -5.38
CA THR A 9 5.93 11.69 -5.63
C THR A 9 5.12 11.18 -4.43
N ILE A 10 3.96 10.59 -4.72
CA ILE A 10 3.10 9.95 -3.72
C ILE A 10 2.88 8.49 -4.13
N ILE A 11 3.20 7.57 -3.22
CA ILE A 11 3.08 6.13 -3.46
C ILE A 11 2.33 5.49 -2.30
N THR A 12 1.28 4.76 -2.60
CA THR A 12 0.52 3.99 -1.60
C THR A 12 0.75 2.50 -1.81
N VAL A 13 1.07 1.79 -0.74
CA VAL A 13 1.30 0.34 -0.74
C VAL A 13 0.63 -0.32 0.46
N ALA A 14 0.16 -1.55 0.27
CA ALA A 14 -0.20 -2.42 1.37
C ALA A 14 1.09 -3.07 1.90
N ILE A 15 1.32 -2.96 3.20
CA ILE A 15 2.54 -3.50 3.84
C ILE A 15 2.30 -4.81 4.56
N SER A 16 1.10 -5.05 5.04
CA SER A 16 0.71 -6.29 5.70
C SER A 16 -0.80 -6.41 5.80
N THR A 17 -1.25 -7.62 6.10
CA THR A 17 -2.63 -7.92 6.49
C THR A 17 -2.64 -8.24 7.97
N SER A 18 -3.48 -7.59 8.75
CA SER A 18 -3.50 -7.74 10.20
C SER A 18 -4.70 -8.52 10.75
N TYR A 19 -5.71 -8.71 9.95
CA TYR A 19 -6.96 -9.33 10.38
C TYR A 19 -7.68 -10.02 9.24
N PHE A 20 -8.23 -11.20 9.53
CA PHE A 20 -9.11 -11.96 8.64
C PHE A 20 -10.32 -12.46 9.42
N ASP A 21 -11.52 -12.07 9.01
CA ASP A 21 -12.75 -12.59 9.58
C ASP A 21 -13.66 -13.12 8.46
N ARG A 22 -14.16 -14.34 8.66
CA ARG A 22 -15.05 -14.95 7.69
C ARG A 22 -16.48 -14.47 7.94
N LEU A 23 -17.03 -13.73 6.99
CA LEU A 23 -18.39 -13.20 7.05
C LEU A 23 -19.45 -14.20 6.62
N GLY A 24 -19.14 -15.03 5.63
CA GLY A 24 -20.12 -15.97 5.06
C GLY A 24 -19.68 -16.51 3.72
N PHE A 25 -20.65 -16.67 2.82
CA PHE A 25 -20.46 -17.10 1.45
C PHE A 25 -21.26 -16.24 0.49
N ILE A 26 -20.71 -15.98 -0.67
CA ILE A 26 -21.41 -15.46 -1.84
C ILE A 26 -21.43 -16.58 -2.88
N GLY A 27 -22.60 -17.20 -3.04
CA GLY A 27 -22.69 -18.47 -3.78
C GLY A 27 -21.92 -19.58 -3.07
N ASN A 28 -20.90 -20.14 -3.73
CA ASN A 28 -20.02 -21.18 -3.19
C ASN A 28 -18.69 -20.63 -2.66
N ASP A 29 -18.43 -19.36 -2.85
CA ASP A 29 -17.15 -18.72 -2.52
C ASP A 29 -17.23 -18.06 -1.15
N PRO A 30 -16.25 -18.25 -0.26
CA PRO A 30 -16.22 -17.62 1.04
C PRO A 30 -15.94 -16.11 0.91
N GLU A 31 -16.67 -15.31 1.71
CA GLU A 31 -16.46 -13.90 1.89
C GLU A 31 -15.72 -13.64 3.20
N TYR A 32 -14.69 -12.81 3.14
CA TYR A 32 -13.87 -12.40 4.27
C TYR A 32 -13.87 -10.89 4.43
N ARG A 33 -13.87 -10.42 5.69
CA ARG A 33 -13.47 -9.09 6.04
C ARG A 33 -11.98 -9.09 6.34
N VAL A 34 -11.24 -8.25 5.62
CA VAL A 34 -9.79 -8.20 5.69
C VAL A 34 -9.34 -6.80 6.09
N ALA A 35 -8.39 -6.73 7.01
CA ALA A 35 -7.74 -5.48 7.40
C ALA A 35 -6.34 -5.41 6.80
N TYR A 36 -6.12 -4.42 5.93
CA TYR A 36 -4.83 -4.13 5.34
C TYR A 36 -4.17 -2.96 6.05
N ASN A 37 -2.94 -3.14 6.47
CA ASN A 37 -2.09 -2.05 6.92
C ASN A 37 -1.47 -1.39 5.70
N MET A 38 -1.83 -0.14 5.49
CA MET A 38 -1.43 0.67 4.35
C MET A 38 -0.35 1.66 4.75
N ARG A 39 0.47 2.03 3.79
CA ARG A 39 1.41 3.12 3.96
C ARG A 39 1.43 3.97 2.69
N THR A 40 1.19 5.28 2.86
CA THR A 40 1.31 6.26 1.78
C THR A 40 2.55 7.09 2.03
N TYR A 41 3.52 6.97 1.13
CA TYR A 41 4.76 7.74 1.14
C TYR A 41 4.59 9.01 0.34
N VAL A 42 5.11 10.11 0.89
CA VAL A 42 5.26 11.40 0.22
C VAL A 42 6.74 11.70 0.12
N TRP A 43 7.23 11.92 -1.07
CA TRP A 43 8.60 12.32 -1.31
C TRP A 43 8.64 13.66 -2.04
N VAL A 44 9.48 14.57 -1.56
CA VAL A 44 9.64 15.91 -2.11
C VAL A 44 11.12 16.19 -2.30
N ARG A 45 11.44 16.84 -3.40
CA ARG A 45 12.79 17.29 -3.72
C ARG A 45 12.75 18.72 -4.27
N THR A 46 13.45 19.64 -3.62
CA THR A 46 13.66 21.03 -4.08
C THR A 46 15.11 21.45 -3.90
N GLU A 47 15.41 22.72 -4.19
CA GLU A 47 16.76 23.26 -4.06
C GLU A 47 17.10 23.76 -2.64
N GLY A 48 16.10 23.93 -1.77
CA GLY A 48 16.27 24.43 -0.41
C GLY A 48 15.67 23.52 0.66
N SER A 49 16.32 23.43 1.82
CA SER A 49 15.84 22.61 2.94
C SER A 49 14.52 23.12 3.51
N GLU A 50 14.36 24.43 3.64
CA GLU A 50 13.14 25.04 4.17
C GLU A 50 11.96 24.82 3.23
N GLU A 51 12.14 25.06 1.92
CA GLU A 51 11.12 24.84 0.91
C GLU A 51 10.72 23.37 0.81
N THR A 52 11.70 22.46 0.83
CA THR A 52 11.45 21.00 0.80
C THR A 52 10.63 20.56 2.00
N THR A 53 10.99 21.04 3.21
CA THR A 53 10.26 20.72 4.43
C THR A 53 8.83 21.24 4.37
N LEU A 54 8.65 22.52 4.00
CA LEU A 54 7.33 23.13 3.90
C LEU A 54 6.42 22.42 2.89
N MET A 55 6.97 22.04 1.74
CA MET A 55 6.22 21.33 0.72
C MET A 55 5.83 19.92 1.17
N ARG A 56 6.76 19.18 1.82
CA ARG A 56 6.48 17.90 2.44
C ARG A 56 5.32 17.99 3.44
N ASP A 57 5.41 18.95 4.37
CA ASP A 57 4.44 19.12 5.44
C ASP A 57 3.05 19.51 4.90
N ARG A 58 3.00 20.36 3.87
CA ARG A 58 1.74 20.70 3.19
C ARG A 58 1.10 19.51 2.50
N LEU A 59 1.88 18.72 1.77
CA LEU A 59 1.37 17.53 1.09
C LEU A 59 0.89 16.47 2.10
N SER A 60 1.64 16.24 3.17
CA SER A 60 1.23 15.33 4.25
C SER A 60 -0.06 15.79 4.91
N ALA A 61 -0.20 17.09 5.18
CA ALA A 61 -1.42 17.65 5.75
C ALA A 61 -2.63 17.48 4.83
N VAL A 62 -2.48 17.70 3.53
CA VAL A 62 -3.54 17.48 2.54
C VAL A 62 -3.95 16.02 2.47
N LEU A 63 -2.99 15.10 2.44
CA LEU A 63 -3.27 13.67 2.43
C LEU A 63 -3.99 13.22 3.72
N ARG A 64 -3.49 13.65 4.88
CA ARG A 64 -4.13 13.36 6.16
C ARG A 64 -5.57 13.86 6.20
N SER A 65 -5.82 15.11 5.81
CA SER A 65 -7.18 15.66 5.74
C SER A 65 -8.05 14.86 4.78
N SER A 66 -7.54 14.49 3.61
CA SER A 66 -8.30 13.69 2.65
C SER A 66 -8.69 12.32 3.19
N LEU A 67 -7.77 11.63 3.90
CA LEU A 67 -8.04 10.33 4.51
C LEU A 67 -9.06 10.42 5.67
N LEU A 68 -9.04 11.52 6.43
CA LEU A 68 -9.98 11.74 7.54
C LEU A 68 -11.35 12.22 7.06
N ASP A 69 -11.40 13.07 6.04
CA ASP A 69 -12.65 13.63 5.51
C ASP A 69 -13.38 12.63 4.60
N TYR A 70 -12.63 11.73 3.95
CA TYR A 70 -13.17 10.72 3.04
C TYR A 70 -12.75 9.31 3.43
N PRO A 71 -13.22 8.79 4.57
CA PRO A 71 -12.80 7.48 5.07
C PRO A 71 -13.28 6.31 4.21
N SER A 72 -14.31 6.53 3.39
CA SER A 72 -14.83 5.50 2.47
C SER A 72 -14.14 5.60 1.11
N MET A 73 -13.42 4.56 0.74
CA MET A 73 -12.80 4.41 -0.57
C MET A 73 -13.68 3.57 -1.48
N LYS A 74 -13.85 4.03 -2.71
CA LYS A 74 -14.61 3.32 -3.75
C LYS A 74 -13.71 3.06 -4.95
N ALA A 75 -13.99 1.99 -5.68
CA ALA A 75 -13.32 1.75 -6.95
C ALA A 75 -13.56 2.92 -7.91
N VAL A 76 -12.53 3.33 -8.63
CA VAL A 76 -12.62 4.35 -9.69
C VAL A 76 -13.37 3.78 -10.90
N ASP A 77 -13.18 2.49 -11.19
CA ASP A 77 -13.94 1.79 -12.23
C ASP A 77 -15.32 1.41 -11.70
N PRO A 78 -16.42 1.91 -12.30
CA PRO A 78 -17.79 1.58 -11.89
C PRO A 78 -18.15 0.10 -12.05
N ARG A 79 -17.36 -0.68 -12.78
CA ARG A 79 -17.52 -2.14 -12.89
C ARG A 79 -17.02 -2.89 -11.67
N GLN A 80 -16.18 -2.25 -10.87
CA GLN A 80 -15.64 -2.81 -9.63
C GLN A 80 -16.52 -2.35 -8.46
N THR A 81 -16.91 -3.29 -7.61
CA THR A 81 -17.83 -3.04 -6.48
C THR A 81 -17.14 -3.10 -5.13
N PHE A 82 -15.80 -2.98 -5.09
CA PHE A 82 -15.12 -3.00 -3.80
C PHE A 82 -15.42 -1.73 -3.00
N LYS A 83 -15.54 -1.90 -1.69
CA LYS A 83 -15.60 -0.82 -0.71
C LYS A 83 -14.53 -1.07 0.31
N ALA A 84 -13.73 -0.05 0.56
CA ALA A 84 -12.76 -0.06 1.64
C ALA A 84 -13.08 1.10 2.59
N GLU A 85 -12.88 0.87 3.88
CA GLU A 85 -13.11 1.87 4.92
C GLU A 85 -11.83 2.05 5.73
N ILE A 86 -11.44 3.31 5.92
CA ILE A 86 -10.28 3.66 6.74
C ILE A 86 -10.67 3.64 8.20
N GLU A 87 -9.88 2.97 9.02
CA GLU A 87 -9.95 3.11 10.46
C GLU A 87 -9.24 4.40 10.87
N GLN A 88 -10.01 5.46 11.09
CA GLN A 88 -9.47 6.80 11.37
C GLN A 88 -8.55 6.85 12.60
N THR A 89 -8.82 6.02 13.61
CA THR A 89 -7.99 5.93 14.82
C THR A 89 -6.63 5.26 14.59
N SER A 90 -6.45 4.57 13.48
CA SER A 90 -5.19 3.93 13.12
C SER A 90 -4.19 4.87 12.42
N LEU A 91 -4.63 6.08 12.04
CA LEU A 91 -3.81 7.00 11.28
C LEU A 91 -2.60 7.47 12.08
N SER A 92 -1.42 7.26 11.53
CA SER A 92 -0.14 7.72 12.06
C SER A 92 0.65 8.46 10.98
N GLU A 93 1.53 9.36 11.40
CA GLU A 93 2.35 10.14 10.49
C GLU A 93 3.79 10.17 11.00
N GLU A 94 4.75 9.89 10.13
CA GLU A 94 6.17 9.93 10.43
C GLU A 94 6.93 10.71 9.34
N TYR A 95 7.95 11.42 9.76
CA TYR A 95 8.78 12.24 8.88
C TYR A 95 10.20 11.66 8.79
N SER A 96 10.77 11.65 7.58
CA SER A 96 12.18 11.34 7.41
C SER A 96 13.04 12.57 7.71
N ASP A 97 14.30 12.30 8.06
CA ASP A 97 15.31 13.34 8.06
C ASP A 97 15.53 13.91 6.65
N LEU A 98 16.03 15.15 6.61
CA LEU A 98 16.43 15.78 5.36
C LEU A 98 17.70 15.13 4.83
N THR A 99 17.70 14.76 3.56
CA THR A 99 18.86 14.18 2.88
C THR A 99 19.36 15.16 1.83
N LEU A 100 20.62 15.57 1.96
CA LEU A 100 21.30 16.37 0.95
C LEU A 100 21.70 15.48 -0.23
N LEU A 101 21.25 15.88 -1.41
CA LEU A 101 21.58 15.23 -2.67
C LEU A 101 22.65 16.03 -3.42
N LYS A 102 23.26 15.42 -4.44
CA LYS A 102 24.24 16.07 -5.29
C LYS A 102 23.62 17.28 -6.00
N GLY A 103 24.31 18.44 -5.97
CA GLY A 103 23.86 19.68 -6.64
C GLY A 103 22.88 20.51 -5.81
N ASP A 104 23.11 20.64 -4.50
CA ASP A 104 22.34 21.47 -3.55
C ASP A 104 20.84 21.11 -3.44
N ARG A 105 20.44 19.96 -3.96
CA ARG A 105 19.08 19.46 -3.84
C ARG A 105 18.86 18.76 -2.51
N VAL A 106 17.69 18.99 -1.93
CA VAL A 106 17.29 18.40 -0.66
C VAL A 106 16.12 17.47 -0.91
N LEU A 107 16.21 16.26 -0.36
CA LEU A 107 15.14 15.28 -0.36
C LEU A 107 14.54 15.19 1.04
N ALA A 108 13.23 15.25 1.13
CA ALA A 108 12.48 14.98 2.35
C ALA A 108 11.35 14.02 2.07
N GLY A 109 11.06 13.16 3.04
CA GLY A 109 9.94 12.24 2.97
C GLY A 109 9.06 12.30 4.20
N ALA A 110 7.84 11.85 4.03
CA ALA A 110 6.92 11.51 5.10
C ALA A 110 6.16 10.26 4.69
N TYR A 111 5.61 9.53 5.65
CA TYR A 111 4.62 8.54 5.34
C TYR A 111 3.47 8.57 6.35
N LEU A 112 2.28 8.28 5.83
CA LEU A 112 1.08 8.07 6.60
C LEU A 112 0.81 6.58 6.66
N GLY A 113 0.75 6.02 7.88
CA GLY A 113 0.33 4.64 8.13
C GLY A 113 -1.12 4.62 8.55
N TYR A 114 -1.92 3.71 8.01
CA TYR A 114 -3.33 3.54 8.37
C TYR A 114 -3.82 2.15 8.02
N THR A 115 -4.92 1.75 8.64
CA THR A 115 -5.58 0.47 8.37
C THR A 115 -6.84 0.71 7.54
N ILE A 116 -7.04 -0.11 6.52
CA ILE A 116 -8.30 -0.17 5.76
C ILE A 116 -8.96 -1.52 5.95
N TYR A 117 -10.28 -1.51 6.05
CA TYR A 117 -11.10 -2.72 6.05
C TYR A 117 -11.79 -2.86 4.69
N MET A 118 -11.76 -4.05 4.13
CA MET A 118 -12.51 -4.37 2.92
C MET A 118 -13.04 -5.80 2.98
N ASN A 119 -14.13 -6.02 2.24
CA ASN A 119 -14.67 -7.37 2.07
C ASN A 119 -14.13 -7.96 0.77
N GLU A 120 -13.63 -9.18 0.86
CA GLU A 120 -13.09 -9.94 -0.28
C GLU A 120 -13.78 -11.27 -0.43
N VAL A 121 -14.06 -11.63 -1.67
CA VAL A 121 -14.56 -12.97 -2.03
C VAL A 121 -13.41 -13.76 -2.64
N VAL A 122 -13.06 -14.87 -2.03
CA VAL A 122 -11.98 -15.73 -2.51
C VAL A 122 -12.57 -16.86 -3.35
N SER A 123 -12.37 -16.79 -4.66
CA SER A 123 -12.80 -17.86 -5.57
C SER A 123 -11.98 -19.12 -5.36
N ARG A 124 -12.66 -20.26 -5.16
CA ARG A 124 -11.97 -21.56 -5.03
C ARG A 124 -11.29 -22.01 -6.32
N ALA A 125 -11.77 -21.52 -7.47
CA ALA A 125 -11.15 -21.81 -8.75
C ALA A 125 -9.76 -21.16 -8.87
N ASP A 126 -9.60 -19.96 -8.32
CA ASP A 126 -8.32 -19.23 -8.37
C ASP A 126 -7.27 -19.87 -7.45
N ILE A 127 -7.70 -20.40 -6.29
CA ILE A 127 -6.81 -21.09 -5.34
C ILE A 127 -6.20 -22.35 -5.97
N GLY A 128 -6.99 -23.15 -6.70
CA GLY A 128 -6.49 -24.37 -7.34
C GLY A 128 -5.38 -24.11 -8.36
N THR A 129 -5.49 -23.00 -9.09
CA THR A 129 -4.48 -22.60 -10.08
C THR A 129 -3.18 -22.13 -9.42
N LEU A 130 -3.26 -21.44 -8.29
CA LEU A 130 -2.09 -20.98 -7.53
C LEU A 130 -1.34 -22.15 -6.87
N GLU A 131 -2.06 -23.12 -6.31
CA GLU A 131 -1.46 -24.31 -5.72
C GLU A 131 -0.69 -25.13 -6.75
N GLU A 132 -1.20 -25.27 -7.97
CA GLU A 132 -0.53 -25.99 -9.06
C GLU A 132 0.77 -25.30 -9.48
N ILE A 133 0.79 -23.97 -9.55
CA ILE A 133 1.98 -23.19 -9.90
C ILE A 133 3.04 -23.29 -8.80
N ASP A 134 2.67 -23.19 -7.54
CA ASP A 134 3.59 -23.25 -6.40
C ASP A 134 4.22 -24.64 -6.24
N LEU A 135 3.46 -25.70 -6.45
CA LEU A 135 3.95 -27.07 -6.39
C LEU A 135 4.97 -27.36 -7.50
N VAL A 136 4.73 -26.89 -8.72
CA VAL A 136 5.65 -27.07 -9.85
C VAL A 136 6.95 -26.30 -9.60
N THR A 137 6.87 -25.07 -9.07
CA THR A 137 8.04 -24.24 -8.78
C THR A 137 8.90 -24.83 -7.65
N ASN A 138 8.28 -25.36 -6.61
CA ASN A 138 8.98 -25.99 -5.50
C ASN A 138 9.64 -27.33 -5.87
N VAL A 139 9.04 -28.12 -6.77
CA VAL A 139 9.62 -29.39 -7.24
C VAL A 139 10.80 -29.15 -8.16
N SER A 140 10.75 -28.14 -9.01
CA SER A 140 11.89 -27.79 -9.89
C SER A 140 13.07 -27.18 -9.14
N GLY A 141 12.82 -26.49 -8.02
CA GLY A 141 13.89 -25.94 -7.17
C GLY A 141 14.63 -26.98 -6.31
N ARG A 142 14.06 -28.17 -6.07
CA ARG A 142 14.69 -29.25 -5.30
C ARG A 142 15.52 -30.23 -6.12
N GLY A 143 15.45 -30.13 -7.44
CA GLY A 143 16.14 -31.02 -8.36
C GLY A 143 17.63 -30.72 -8.59
N VAL A 144 18.21 -29.72 -7.94
CA VAL A 144 19.62 -29.30 -8.18
C VAL A 144 20.52 -29.59 -6.97
N GLY A 145 20.11 -30.41 -6.05
CA GLY A 145 20.87 -30.64 -4.80
C GLY A 145 21.20 -32.07 -4.45
N LEU A 146 21.27 -33.01 -5.40
CA LEU A 146 21.76 -34.35 -5.14
C LEU A 146 22.55 -34.88 -6.33
N VAL A 147 23.82 -34.48 -6.40
CA VAL A 147 24.87 -35.28 -7.05
C VAL A 147 26.10 -35.18 -6.19
N GLU A 148 26.37 -36.29 -5.47
CA GLU A 148 27.62 -36.80 -4.89
C GLU A 148 28.29 -35.96 -3.79
#